data_14130ab5d90e2aae22f4e2239018b0c0
#
_entry.id   14130ab5d90e2aae22f4e2239018b0c0
#
_cell.length_a   1.000
_cell.length_b   1.000
_cell.length_c   1.000
_cell.angle_alpha   90.00
_cell.angle_beta   90.00
_cell.angle_gamma   90.00
#
_symmetry.space_group_name_H-M   'P 1'
#
loop_
_entity.id
_entity.type
_entity.pdbx_description
1 polymer ?
#
loop_
_entity_poly.entity_id
_entity_poly.type
_entity_poly.pdbx_seq_one_letter_code
_entity_poly.pdbx_strand_id
1 'polypeptide(L)'
;MTSPMQPLLELRDATLGYPDKVVLEHLNWSVRRGERWAITGPNGSGKTTLMRTLLGLIPLQAGRLLRYDYEGHSTDQLVASYLPQINQIDRHFPIHVHEVIDSGLPKGTTGRGVRREQVEKLAEAIGLTHLLQQPIGKLSGGQLQRALLGRALASNPELLILDEPLSFLDKSYKESFESLLEQVVRPETTMLMVTHDLHQAKSEYWQTLTLGRFE
;
A
#
# COMPACT_ATOMS: atom_id res chain seq x y z
N MET A 1 -25.46 6.43 -13.81
CA MET A 1 -24.41 7.20 -14.50
C MET A 1 -23.25 7.29 -13.53
N THR A 2 -22.21 6.49 -13.70
CA THR A 2 -20.97 6.57 -12.91
C THR A 2 -20.28 7.87 -13.30
N SER A 3 -20.14 8.79 -12.35
CA SER A 3 -19.30 9.98 -12.53
C SER A 3 -17.91 9.54 -13.04
N PRO A 4 -17.30 10.26 -13.98
CA PRO A 4 -15.96 9.90 -14.45
C PRO A 4 -15.04 9.83 -13.24
N MET A 5 -14.39 8.67 -13.04
CA MET A 5 -13.45 8.49 -11.94
C MET A 5 -12.36 9.55 -12.06
N GLN A 6 -12.21 10.37 -11.01
CA GLN A 6 -11.28 11.49 -10.99
C GLN A 6 -9.83 10.97 -10.94
N PRO A 7 -8.87 11.66 -11.55
CA PRO A 7 -7.46 11.30 -11.44
C PRO A 7 -7.04 11.38 -9.96
N LEU A 8 -6.20 10.45 -9.52
CA LEU A 8 -5.52 10.48 -8.23
C LEU A 8 -4.07 10.93 -8.39
N LEU A 9 -3.38 10.31 -9.36
CA LEU A 9 -2.00 10.66 -9.70
C LEU A 9 -1.69 10.42 -11.17
N GLU A 10 -0.71 11.14 -11.69
CA GLU A 10 -0.17 10.98 -13.03
C GLU A 10 1.35 11.09 -13.03
N LEU A 11 2.01 10.18 -13.71
CA LEU A 11 3.39 10.28 -14.12
C LEU A 11 3.41 10.72 -15.58
N ARG A 12 4.13 11.81 -15.88
CA ARG A 12 4.28 12.36 -17.23
C ARG A 12 5.75 12.42 -17.60
N ASP A 13 6.12 11.64 -18.61
CA ASP A 13 7.49 11.51 -19.11
C ASP A 13 8.51 11.32 -17.96
N ALA A 14 8.15 10.49 -17.00
CA ALA A 14 8.84 10.37 -15.73
C ALA A 14 10.05 9.47 -15.83
N THR A 15 11.20 9.97 -15.37
CA THR A 15 12.43 9.21 -15.18
C THR A 15 12.65 8.95 -13.69
N LEU A 16 12.73 7.69 -13.32
CA LEU A 16 12.85 7.25 -11.94
C LEU A 16 14.18 6.53 -11.73
N GLY A 17 14.79 6.76 -10.59
CA GLY A 17 16.06 6.10 -10.25
C GLY A 17 16.69 6.69 -9.01
N TYR A 18 17.97 6.37 -8.85
CA TYR A 18 18.84 6.88 -7.79
C TYR A 18 19.87 7.84 -8.42
N PRO A 19 20.59 8.67 -7.64
CA PRO A 19 21.49 9.69 -8.20
C PRO A 19 22.40 9.20 -9.31
N ASP A 20 22.93 7.99 -9.16
CA ASP A 20 23.90 7.41 -10.10
C ASP A 20 23.32 6.32 -11.00
N LYS A 21 21.98 6.09 -10.98
CA LYS A 21 21.37 5.00 -11.72
C LYS A 21 19.93 5.30 -12.11
N VAL A 22 19.69 5.46 -13.40
CA VAL A 22 18.35 5.44 -13.97
C VAL A 22 17.81 4.02 -13.95
N VAL A 23 16.54 3.85 -13.56
CA VAL A 23 15.85 2.56 -13.45
C VAL A 23 14.69 2.46 -14.41
N LEU A 24 13.90 3.50 -14.55
CA LEU A 24 12.79 3.61 -15.48
C LEU A 24 12.86 4.96 -16.19
N GLU A 25 12.64 4.97 -17.50
CA GLU A 25 12.64 6.16 -18.33
C GLU A 25 11.31 6.32 -19.04
N HIS A 26 10.95 7.58 -19.29
CA HIS A 26 9.79 7.97 -20.08
C HIS A 26 8.47 7.31 -19.65
N LEU A 27 8.32 7.03 -18.35
CA LEU A 27 7.11 6.42 -17.83
C LEU A 27 5.94 7.41 -17.87
N ASN A 28 4.89 7.02 -18.62
CA ASN A 28 3.61 7.72 -18.64
C ASN A 28 2.55 6.79 -18.05
N TRP A 29 1.95 7.19 -16.94
CA TRP A 29 0.96 6.38 -16.26
C TRP A 29 -0.02 7.25 -15.49
N SER A 30 -1.30 6.94 -15.58
CA SER A 30 -2.37 7.64 -14.88
C SER A 30 -3.16 6.65 -14.03
N VAL A 31 -3.43 7.02 -12.80
CA VAL A 31 -4.21 6.24 -11.83
C VAL A 31 -5.36 7.08 -11.35
N ARG A 32 -6.56 6.52 -11.38
CA ARG A 32 -7.78 7.16 -10.90
C ARG A 32 -8.15 6.68 -9.51
N ARG A 33 -8.96 7.46 -8.81
CA ARG A 33 -9.46 7.11 -7.47
C ARG A 33 -10.26 5.83 -7.50
N GLY A 34 -10.05 4.97 -6.51
CA GLY A 34 -10.72 3.67 -6.40
C GLY A 34 -10.23 2.59 -7.36
N GLU A 35 -9.30 2.90 -8.28
CA GLU A 35 -8.70 1.87 -9.13
C GLU A 35 -7.79 0.94 -8.33
N ARG A 36 -7.69 -0.29 -8.83
CA ARG A 36 -6.80 -1.33 -8.31
C ARG A 36 -5.81 -1.71 -9.40
N TRP A 37 -4.52 -1.59 -9.09
CA TRP A 37 -3.45 -1.86 -10.03
C TRP A 37 -2.48 -2.91 -9.50
N ALA A 38 -2.26 -3.95 -10.29
CA ALA A 38 -1.18 -4.90 -10.08
C ALA A 38 0.07 -4.43 -10.84
N ILE A 39 1.15 -4.18 -10.12
CA ILE A 39 2.45 -3.81 -10.68
C ILE A 39 3.29 -5.07 -10.78
N THR A 40 3.57 -5.51 -12.00
CA THR A 40 4.27 -6.75 -12.31
C THR A 40 5.59 -6.49 -13.03
N GLY A 41 6.44 -7.49 -13.12
CA GLY A 41 7.71 -7.42 -13.82
C GLY A 41 8.81 -8.22 -13.13
N PRO A 42 9.92 -8.52 -13.82
CA PRO A 42 11.03 -9.27 -13.27
C PRO A 42 11.72 -8.56 -12.11
N ASN A 43 12.60 -9.26 -11.41
CA ASN A 43 13.44 -8.63 -10.38
C ASN A 43 14.33 -7.57 -11.03
N GLY A 44 14.45 -6.42 -10.39
CA GLY A 44 15.21 -5.29 -10.92
C GLY A 44 14.46 -4.42 -11.94
N SER A 45 13.20 -4.72 -12.30
CA SER A 45 12.42 -3.93 -13.27
C SER A 45 11.97 -2.55 -12.77
N GLY A 46 12.28 -2.17 -11.53
CA GLY A 46 11.95 -0.84 -11.02
C GLY A 46 10.68 -0.76 -10.17
N LYS A 47 10.00 -1.87 -9.85
CA LYS A 47 8.77 -1.88 -9.03
C LYS A 47 8.96 -1.14 -7.70
N THR A 48 10.00 -1.49 -6.95
CA THR A 48 10.34 -0.83 -5.68
C THR A 48 10.69 0.64 -5.86
N THR A 49 11.40 0.98 -6.94
CA THR A 49 11.75 2.36 -7.27
C THR A 49 10.49 3.17 -7.54
N LEU A 50 9.57 2.64 -8.36
CA LEU A 50 8.28 3.28 -8.63
C LEU A 50 7.50 3.52 -7.33
N MET A 51 7.35 2.49 -6.47
CA MET A 51 6.63 2.65 -5.20
C MET A 51 7.26 3.73 -4.30
N ARG A 52 8.58 3.71 -4.15
CA ARG A 52 9.30 4.71 -3.34
C ARG A 52 9.13 6.12 -3.88
N THR A 53 9.10 6.29 -5.20
CA THR A 53 8.84 7.58 -5.84
C THR A 53 7.40 8.05 -5.58
N LEU A 54 6.40 7.17 -5.71
CA LEU A 54 5.00 7.50 -5.43
C LEU A 54 4.78 7.89 -3.97
N LEU A 55 5.50 7.24 -3.04
CA LEU A 55 5.50 7.57 -1.61
C LEU A 55 6.30 8.84 -1.27
N GLY A 56 6.99 9.45 -2.24
CA GLY A 56 7.85 10.61 -2.01
C GLY A 56 9.15 10.30 -1.27
N LEU A 57 9.55 9.02 -1.17
CA LEU A 57 10.76 8.59 -0.49
C LEU A 57 12.03 8.81 -1.33
N ILE A 58 11.87 8.83 -2.65
CA ILE A 58 12.92 9.22 -3.61
C ILE A 58 12.33 10.21 -4.62
N PRO A 59 13.08 11.26 -5.01
CA PRO A 59 12.60 12.21 -6.00
C PRO A 59 12.60 11.61 -7.41
N LEU A 60 11.82 12.19 -8.33
CA LEU A 60 12.00 12.00 -9.76
C LEU A 60 13.34 12.58 -10.21
N GLN A 61 13.97 11.92 -11.18
CA GLN A 61 15.15 12.47 -11.86
C GLN A 61 14.75 13.42 -12.98
N ALA A 62 13.66 13.12 -13.70
CA ALA A 62 13.08 13.99 -14.74
C ALA A 62 11.58 13.72 -14.89
N GLY A 63 10.87 14.59 -15.60
CA GLY A 63 9.43 14.50 -15.81
C GLY A 63 8.62 15.08 -14.65
N ARG A 64 7.39 14.62 -14.49
CA ARG A 64 6.46 15.13 -13.45
C ARG A 64 5.68 14.00 -12.81
N LEU A 65 5.51 14.09 -11.49
CA LEU A 65 4.50 13.35 -10.73
C LEU A 65 3.47 14.36 -10.24
N LEU A 66 2.28 14.28 -10.78
CA LEU A 66 1.14 15.10 -10.41
C LEU A 66 0.22 14.28 -9.49
N ARG A 67 -0.28 14.90 -8.44
CA ARG A 67 -1.28 14.34 -7.53
C ARG A 67 -2.49 15.27 -7.53
N TYR A 68 -3.67 14.73 -7.31
CA TYR A 68 -4.91 15.49 -7.40
C TYR A 68 -5.76 15.30 -6.15
N ASP A 69 -6.37 16.38 -5.67
CA ASP A 69 -7.40 16.34 -4.62
C ASP A 69 -8.74 15.81 -5.17
N TYR A 70 -9.77 15.80 -4.31
CA TYR A 70 -11.12 15.36 -4.71
C TYR A 70 -11.84 16.35 -5.66
N GLU A 71 -11.34 17.55 -5.80
CA GLU A 71 -11.86 18.59 -6.71
C GLU A 71 -11.11 18.56 -8.07
N GLY A 72 -10.05 17.75 -8.19
CA GLY A 72 -9.22 17.62 -9.38
C GLY A 72 -8.13 18.68 -9.49
N HIS A 73 -7.88 19.44 -8.42
CA HIS A 73 -6.76 20.37 -8.39
C HIS A 73 -5.46 19.65 -8.02
N SER A 74 -4.35 20.12 -8.57
CA SER A 74 -3.03 19.60 -8.22
C SER A 74 -2.72 19.86 -6.75
N THR A 75 -2.27 18.81 -6.02
CA THR A 75 -1.94 18.88 -4.60
C THR A 75 -0.69 18.08 -4.28
N ASP A 76 0.05 18.52 -3.26
CA ASP A 76 1.14 17.73 -2.66
C ASP A 76 0.66 16.88 -1.47
N GLN A 77 -0.60 17.05 -1.05
CA GLN A 77 -1.18 16.43 0.13
C GLN A 77 -1.98 15.16 -0.24
N LEU A 78 -1.29 14.12 -0.66
CA LEU A 78 -1.91 12.80 -0.84
C LEU A 78 -1.64 11.94 0.38
N VAL A 79 -2.70 11.44 1.04
CA VAL A 79 -2.57 10.49 2.14
C VAL A 79 -2.28 9.11 1.56
N ALA A 80 -1.01 8.77 1.51
CA ALA A 80 -0.54 7.47 1.03
C ALA A 80 -0.04 6.61 2.19
N SER A 81 -0.37 5.31 2.15
CA SER A 81 0.10 4.31 3.10
C SER A 81 0.77 3.15 2.40
N TYR A 82 1.67 2.51 3.14
CA TYR A 82 2.49 1.42 2.63
C TYR A 82 2.42 0.21 3.56
N LEU A 83 2.10 -0.93 2.97
CA LEU A 83 2.21 -2.24 3.60
C LEU A 83 3.45 -2.93 3.05
N PRO A 84 4.52 -3.05 3.87
CA PRO A 84 5.78 -3.65 3.44
C PRO A 84 5.69 -5.17 3.32
N GLN A 85 6.62 -5.72 2.59
CA GLN A 85 6.85 -7.16 2.57
C GLN A 85 7.24 -7.66 3.97
N ILE A 86 6.65 -8.76 4.41
CA ILE A 86 6.76 -9.25 5.80
C ILE A 86 8.19 -9.60 6.23
N ASN A 87 9.03 -10.03 5.29
CA ASN A 87 10.43 -10.37 5.55
C ASN A 87 11.33 -9.15 5.82
N GLN A 88 10.84 -7.94 5.57
CA GLN A 88 11.54 -6.68 5.88
C GLN A 88 11.31 -6.21 7.32
N ILE A 89 10.44 -6.90 8.07
CA ILE A 89 10.08 -6.52 9.42
C ILE A 89 10.99 -7.22 10.44
N ASP A 90 11.70 -6.44 11.25
CA ASP A 90 12.45 -6.97 12.37
C ASP A 90 11.48 -7.42 13.48
N ARG A 91 11.33 -8.74 13.60
CA ARG A 91 10.45 -9.36 14.60
C ARG A 91 11.01 -9.32 16.03
N HIS A 92 12.28 -8.99 16.20
CA HIS A 92 12.91 -8.85 17.53
C HIS A 92 12.65 -7.47 18.14
N PHE A 93 12.13 -6.53 17.35
CA PHE A 93 11.78 -5.21 17.87
C PHE A 93 10.67 -5.34 18.94
N PRO A 94 10.89 -4.81 20.17
CA PRO A 94 9.97 -5.02 21.29
C PRO A 94 8.74 -4.12 21.22
N ILE A 95 7.89 -4.35 20.22
CA ILE A 95 6.65 -3.59 19.96
C ILE A 95 5.44 -4.53 19.98
N HIS A 96 4.30 -4.07 20.50
CA HIS A 96 3.05 -4.80 20.56
C HIS A 96 2.13 -4.47 19.37
N VAL A 97 1.15 -5.33 19.12
CA VAL A 97 0.19 -5.14 18.02
C VAL A 97 -0.52 -3.79 18.08
N HIS A 98 -0.98 -3.37 19.28
CA HIS A 98 -1.64 -2.09 19.43
C HIS A 98 -0.73 -0.91 19.07
N GLU A 99 0.56 -0.97 19.41
CA GLU A 99 1.53 0.08 19.11
C GLU A 99 1.83 0.14 17.60
N VAL A 100 1.89 -1.02 16.93
CA VAL A 100 2.02 -1.08 15.46
C VAL A 100 0.85 -0.37 14.80
N ILE A 101 -0.39 -0.70 15.17
CA ILE A 101 -1.59 -0.07 14.60
C ILE A 101 -1.61 1.43 14.93
N ASP A 102 -1.36 1.80 16.20
CA ASP A 102 -1.33 3.20 16.65
C ASP A 102 -0.30 4.04 15.88
N SER A 103 0.85 3.45 15.51
CA SER A 103 1.89 4.16 14.76
C SER A 103 1.43 4.64 13.38
N GLY A 104 0.35 4.06 12.82
CA GLY A 104 -0.26 4.48 11.56
C GLY A 104 -1.26 5.63 11.70
N LEU A 105 -1.72 5.93 12.91
CA LEU A 105 -2.66 7.03 13.13
C LEU A 105 -1.97 8.40 12.95
N PRO A 106 -2.68 9.39 12.37
CA PRO A 106 -2.16 10.74 12.22
C PRO A 106 -1.67 11.32 13.53
N LYS A 107 -0.57 12.07 13.50
CA LYS A 107 -0.01 12.73 14.70
C LYS A 107 -0.81 14.00 15.05
N GLY A 108 -1.04 14.20 16.34
CA GLY A 108 -1.43 15.51 16.89
C GLY A 108 -2.92 15.88 16.86
N THR A 109 -3.80 15.06 16.31
CA THR A 109 -5.22 15.43 16.15
C THR A 109 -6.19 14.81 17.16
N THR A 110 -5.80 13.80 17.93
CA THR A 110 -6.72 13.03 18.78
C THR A 110 -6.16 12.80 20.19
N GLY A 111 -7.01 12.93 21.22
CA GLY A 111 -6.67 12.55 22.60
C GLY A 111 -6.41 11.04 22.74
N ARG A 112 -5.69 10.64 23.81
CA ARG A 112 -5.33 9.23 24.04
C ARG A 112 -6.52 8.26 23.99
N GLY A 113 -7.69 8.67 24.50
CA GLY A 113 -8.91 7.84 24.49
C GLY A 113 -9.41 7.56 23.07
N VAL A 114 -9.44 8.58 22.22
CA VAL A 114 -9.88 8.46 20.82
C VAL A 114 -8.91 7.59 20.01
N ARG A 115 -7.60 7.73 20.21
CA ARG A 115 -6.60 6.89 19.55
C ARG A 115 -6.78 5.42 19.93
N ARG A 116 -6.98 5.15 21.22
CA ARG A 116 -7.23 3.79 21.72
C ARG A 116 -8.46 3.16 21.06
N GLU A 117 -9.58 3.90 21.03
CA GLU A 117 -10.80 3.44 20.37
C GLU A 117 -10.59 3.14 18.88
N GLN A 118 -9.85 3.99 18.16
CA GLN A 118 -9.51 3.75 16.75
C GLN A 118 -8.66 2.49 16.57
N VAL A 119 -7.67 2.27 17.43
CA VAL A 119 -6.83 1.05 17.42
C VAL A 119 -7.70 -0.19 17.67
N GLU A 120 -8.61 -0.15 18.65
CA GLU A 120 -9.51 -1.27 18.97
C GLU A 120 -10.45 -1.59 17.79
N LYS A 121 -11.03 -0.59 17.14
CA LYS A 121 -11.86 -0.76 15.93
C LYS A 121 -11.08 -1.36 14.76
N LEU A 122 -9.87 -0.88 14.52
CA LEU A 122 -9.01 -1.44 13.47
C LEU A 122 -8.61 -2.89 13.79
N ALA A 123 -8.27 -3.17 15.05
CA ALA A 123 -7.93 -4.53 15.48
C ALA A 123 -9.10 -5.49 15.35
N GLU A 124 -10.33 -5.04 15.62
CA GLU A 124 -11.55 -5.81 15.37
C GLU A 124 -11.72 -6.10 13.87
N ALA A 125 -11.62 -5.08 13.03
CA ALA A 125 -11.79 -5.23 11.58
C ALA A 125 -10.79 -6.21 10.95
N ILE A 126 -9.53 -6.24 11.45
CA ILE A 126 -8.50 -7.17 10.97
C ILE A 126 -8.43 -8.49 11.75
N GLY A 127 -9.33 -8.71 12.72
CA GLY A 127 -9.45 -9.95 13.52
C GLY A 127 -8.33 -10.17 14.52
N LEU A 128 -7.75 -9.10 15.09
CA LEU A 128 -6.61 -9.16 16.02
C LEU A 128 -6.91 -8.60 17.41
N THR A 129 -8.17 -8.37 17.79
CA THR A 129 -8.53 -7.80 19.09
C THR A 129 -7.92 -8.55 20.28
N HIS A 130 -7.91 -9.89 20.22
CA HIS A 130 -7.36 -10.77 21.26
C HIS A 130 -5.81 -10.77 21.33
N LEU A 131 -5.14 -10.15 20.36
CA LEU A 131 -3.67 -10.08 20.25
C LEU A 131 -3.11 -8.68 20.48
N LEU A 132 -3.91 -7.68 20.82
CA LEU A 132 -3.49 -6.28 20.95
C LEU A 132 -2.26 -6.10 21.85
N GLN A 133 -2.15 -6.90 22.95
CA GLN A 133 -1.04 -6.87 23.89
C GLN A 133 0.09 -7.85 23.55
N GLN A 134 -0.01 -8.55 22.40
CA GLN A 134 1.00 -9.52 21.98
C GLN A 134 2.17 -8.82 21.31
N PRO A 135 3.43 -9.13 21.68
CA PRO A 135 4.60 -8.69 20.93
C PRO A 135 4.57 -9.24 19.51
N ILE A 136 4.97 -8.42 18.50
CA ILE A 136 4.94 -8.83 17.08
C ILE A 136 5.82 -10.06 16.79
N GLY A 137 6.88 -10.26 17.57
CA GLY A 137 7.75 -11.42 17.44
C GLY A 137 7.07 -12.76 17.68
N LYS A 138 5.94 -12.76 18.43
CA LYS A 138 5.16 -13.98 18.75
C LYS A 138 4.01 -14.24 17.76
N LEU A 139 3.81 -13.35 16.78
CA LEU A 139 2.74 -13.49 15.80
C LEU A 139 3.11 -14.52 14.72
N SER A 140 2.12 -15.25 14.20
CA SER A 140 2.28 -15.95 12.94
C SER A 140 2.54 -14.96 11.79
N GLY A 141 3.02 -15.45 10.64
CA GLY A 141 3.22 -14.59 9.47
C GLY A 141 1.94 -13.84 9.08
N GLY A 142 0.84 -14.56 9.04
CA GLY A 142 -0.45 -13.97 8.71
C GLY A 142 -0.98 -12.97 9.74
N GLN A 143 -0.80 -13.23 11.03
CA GLN A 143 -1.17 -12.28 12.08
C GLN A 143 -0.34 -10.98 11.97
N LEU A 144 0.95 -11.10 11.71
CA LEU A 144 1.81 -9.93 11.48
C LEU A 144 1.37 -9.15 10.25
N GLN A 145 1.04 -9.84 9.15
CA GLN A 145 0.53 -9.22 7.93
C GLN A 145 -0.76 -8.41 8.21
N ARG A 146 -1.68 -8.97 8.98
CA ARG A 146 -2.91 -8.27 9.40
C ARG A 146 -2.60 -7.06 10.29
N ALA A 147 -1.66 -7.15 11.22
CA ALA A 147 -1.25 -6.03 12.06
C ALA A 147 -0.66 -4.88 11.22
N LEU A 148 0.18 -5.19 10.24
CA LEU A 148 0.72 -4.21 9.29
C LEU A 148 -0.36 -3.60 8.39
N LEU A 149 -1.37 -4.38 8.00
CA LEU A 149 -2.54 -3.87 7.28
C LEU A 149 -3.32 -2.88 8.16
N GLY A 150 -3.58 -3.21 9.43
CA GLY A 150 -4.22 -2.30 10.37
C GLY A 150 -3.47 -0.98 10.53
N ARG A 151 -2.13 -1.04 10.63
CA ARG A 151 -1.27 0.15 10.60
C ARG A 151 -1.45 0.97 9.33
N ALA A 152 -1.44 0.32 8.16
CA ALA A 152 -1.56 1.00 6.88
C ALA A 152 -2.94 1.68 6.70
N LEU A 153 -4.00 1.07 7.23
CA LEU A 153 -5.36 1.62 7.19
C LEU A 153 -5.62 2.73 8.21
N ALA A 154 -4.79 2.81 9.26
CA ALA A 154 -5.01 3.75 10.37
C ALA A 154 -5.00 5.22 9.96
N SER A 155 -4.25 5.60 8.94
CA SER A 155 -4.24 6.96 8.39
C SER A 155 -5.44 7.27 7.49
N ASN A 156 -6.32 6.30 7.24
CA ASN A 156 -7.42 6.43 6.29
C ASN A 156 -6.94 6.84 4.88
N PRO A 157 -6.07 6.04 4.23
CA PRO A 157 -5.35 6.45 3.04
C PRO A 157 -6.24 6.58 1.80
N GLU A 158 -5.89 7.54 0.93
CA GLU A 158 -6.43 7.65 -0.42
C GLU A 158 -5.71 6.70 -1.39
N LEU A 159 -4.44 6.42 -1.08
CA LEU A 159 -3.58 5.50 -1.83
C LEU A 159 -2.97 4.46 -0.88
N LEU A 160 -3.29 3.19 -1.09
CA LEU A 160 -2.71 2.07 -0.36
C LEU A 160 -1.77 1.28 -1.28
N ILE A 161 -0.49 1.27 -0.94
CA ILE A 161 0.53 0.50 -1.66
C ILE A 161 0.85 -0.77 -0.89
N LEU A 162 0.72 -1.92 -1.55
CA LEU A 162 0.95 -3.26 -1.00
C LEU A 162 2.17 -3.87 -1.70
N ASP A 163 3.23 -4.14 -0.93
CA ASP A 163 4.48 -4.72 -1.47
C ASP A 163 4.52 -6.22 -1.22
N GLU A 164 4.24 -6.99 -2.25
CA GLU A 164 4.19 -8.45 -2.21
C GLU A 164 3.42 -9.01 -1.00
N PRO A 165 2.18 -8.55 -0.75
CA PRO A 165 1.46 -8.83 0.50
C PRO A 165 1.16 -10.30 0.71
N LEU A 166 1.21 -11.12 -0.34
CA LEU A 166 0.85 -12.54 -0.32
C LEU A 166 2.05 -13.46 -0.54
N SER A 167 3.26 -12.91 -0.59
CA SER A 167 4.48 -13.70 -0.70
C SER A 167 4.69 -14.56 0.55
N PHE A 168 5.14 -15.81 0.36
CA PHE A 168 5.45 -16.76 1.44
C PHE A 168 4.24 -17.25 2.25
N LEU A 169 3.01 -17.00 1.80
CA LEU A 169 1.79 -17.47 2.44
C LEU A 169 1.20 -18.65 1.67
N ASP A 170 0.59 -19.58 2.41
CA ASP A 170 -0.15 -20.69 1.78
C ASP A 170 -1.40 -20.19 1.05
N LYS A 171 -1.96 -21.06 0.19
CA LYS A 171 -3.10 -20.70 -0.67
C LYS A 171 -4.33 -20.29 0.13
N SER A 172 -4.64 -21.00 1.20
CA SER A 172 -5.83 -20.73 2.01
C SER A 172 -5.73 -19.38 2.71
N TYR A 173 -4.52 -19.01 3.14
CA TYR A 173 -4.27 -17.71 3.75
C TYR A 173 -4.34 -16.58 2.73
N LYS A 174 -3.82 -16.80 1.50
CA LYS A 174 -3.94 -15.81 0.42
C LYS A 174 -5.40 -15.44 0.16
N GLU A 175 -6.27 -16.43 -0.03
CA GLU A 175 -7.70 -16.25 -0.25
C GLU A 175 -8.37 -15.51 0.93
N SER A 176 -8.02 -15.88 2.16
CA SER A 176 -8.50 -15.20 3.37
C SER A 176 -8.04 -13.75 3.47
N PHE A 177 -6.80 -13.44 3.08
CA PHE A 177 -6.27 -12.08 3.12
C PHE A 177 -6.86 -11.20 2.01
N GLU A 178 -7.09 -11.74 0.82
CA GLU A 178 -7.80 -11.03 -0.26
C GLU A 178 -9.24 -10.71 0.17
N SER A 179 -9.94 -11.67 0.75
CA SER A 179 -11.28 -11.46 1.31
C SER A 179 -11.28 -10.39 2.41
N LEU A 180 -10.26 -10.38 3.27
CA LEU A 180 -10.08 -9.35 4.29
C LEU A 180 -9.88 -7.96 3.65
N LEU A 181 -9.02 -7.84 2.63
CA LEU A 181 -8.82 -6.58 1.93
C LEU A 181 -10.13 -6.03 1.37
N GLU A 182 -10.95 -6.89 0.75
CA GLU A 182 -12.27 -6.51 0.23
C GLU A 182 -13.22 -5.97 1.31
N GLN A 183 -13.12 -6.49 2.55
CA GLN A 183 -13.96 -6.10 3.66
C GLN A 183 -13.51 -4.82 4.36
N VAL A 184 -12.18 -4.61 4.49
CA VAL A 184 -11.65 -3.53 5.34
C VAL A 184 -11.15 -2.32 4.58
N VAL A 185 -10.82 -2.47 3.29
CA VAL A 185 -10.40 -1.35 2.44
C VAL A 185 -11.63 -0.70 1.83
N ARG A 186 -11.74 0.61 1.97
CA ARG A 186 -12.87 1.35 1.43
C ARG A 186 -12.87 1.35 -0.09
N PRO A 187 -14.04 1.34 -0.74
CA PRO A 187 -14.13 1.30 -2.21
C PRO A 187 -13.44 2.48 -2.92
N GLU A 188 -13.42 3.65 -2.27
CA GLU A 188 -12.76 4.85 -2.79
C GLU A 188 -11.24 4.84 -2.63
N THR A 189 -10.68 3.95 -1.82
CA THR A 189 -9.22 3.81 -1.66
C THR A 189 -8.62 3.18 -2.90
N THR A 190 -7.69 3.88 -3.52
CA THR A 190 -6.90 3.36 -4.65
C THR A 190 -5.87 2.38 -4.13
N MET A 191 -5.75 1.22 -4.76
CA MET A 191 -4.77 0.20 -4.36
C MET A 191 -3.74 -0.05 -5.45
N LEU A 192 -2.46 -0.05 -5.09
CA LEU A 192 -1.35 -0.49 -5.94
C LEU A 192 -0.71 -1.69 -5.27
N MET A 193 -0.71 -2.84 -5.92
CA MET A 193 -0.12 -4.08 -5.39
C MET A 193 1.04 -4.52 -6.27
N VAL A 194 2.23 -4.58 -5.70
CA VAL A 194 3.35 -5.27 -6.34
C VAL A 194 3.18 -6.76 -6.12
N THR A 195 3.21 -7.52 -7.19
CA THR A 195 3.07 -8.98 -7.12
C THR A 195 3.85 -9.66 -8.24
N HIS A 196 4.35 -10.86 -7.94
CA HIS A 196 4.87 -11.81 -8.93
C HIS A 196 3.80 -12.82 -9.37
N ASP A 197 2.64 -12.84 -8.70
CA ASP A 197 1.56 -13.76 -9.00
C ASP A 197 0.66 -13.18 -10.10
N LEU A 198 0.86 -13.68 -11.33
CA LEU A 198 0.08 -13.26 -12.50
C LEU A 198 -1.39 -13.67 -12.43
N HIS A 199 -1.78 -14.63 -11.57
CA HIS A 199 -3.19 -14.97 -11.38
C HIS A 199 -3.95 -13.84 -10.67
N GLN A 200 -3.31 -13.17 -9.72
CA GLN A 200 -3.89 -11.99 -9.05
C GLN A 200 -4.02 -10.80 -10.01
N ALA A 201 -3.01 -10.60 -10.84
CA ALA A 201 -3.00 -9.53 -11.84
C ALA A 201 -4.07 -9.70 -12.94
N LYS A 202 -4.64 -10.91 -13.10
CA LYS A 202 -5.65 -11.23 -14.12
C LYS A 202 -7.10 -11.22 -13.59
N SER A 203 -7.33 -10.85 -12.34
CA SER A 203 -8.67 -10.66 -11.81
C SER A 203 -9.37 -9.50 -12.56
N GLU A 204 -10.65 -9.64 -12.87
CA GLU A 204 -11.45 -8.60 -13.57
C GLU A 204 -11.44 -7.23 -12.87
N TYR A 205 -11.07 -7.20 -11.59
CA TYR A 205 -11.05 -5.99 -10.75
C TYR A 205 -9.68 -5.30 -10.72
N TRP A 206 -8.63 -5.91 -11.28
CA TRP A 206 -7.27 -5.36 -11.24
C TRP A 206 -6.79 -5.01 -12.64
N GLN A 207 -6.37 -3.75 -12.81
CA GLN A 207 -5.58 -3.32 -13.96
C GLN A 207 -4.13 -3.74 -13.78
N THR A 208 -3.37 -3.87 -14.86
CA THR A 208 -1.98 -4.32 -14.77
C THR A 208 -1.03 -3.29 -15.37
N LEU A 209 -0.01 -2.91 -14.59
CA LEU A 209 1.17 -2.19 -15.08
C LEU A 209 2.35 -3.16 -15.10
N THR A 210 2.86 -3.48 -16.28
CA THR A 210 4.02 -4.35 -16.43
C THR A 210 5.28 -3.50 -16.64
N LEU A 211 6.25 -3.63 -15.74
CA LEU A 211 7.54 -2.95 -15.81
C LEU A 211 8.62 -3.90 -16.33
N GLY A 212 9.50 -3.36 -17.19
CA GLY A 212 10.53 -4.14 -17.87
C GLY A 212 9.98 -4.92 -19.08
N ARG A 213 10.85 -5.22 -20.03
CA ARG A 213 10.50 -6.13 -21.12
C ARG A 213 10.72 -7.56 -20.63
N PHE A 214 9.74 -8.43 -20.80
CA PHE A 214 9.98 -9.86 -20.81
C PHE A 214 10.69 -10.14 -22.15
N GLU A 215 12.00 -10.41 -22.09
CA GLU A 215 12.70 -11.00 -23.22
C GLU A 215 12.25 -12.45 -23.43
#